data_9c511941665280a7dea62b457faa9591
#
_entry.id   9c511941665280a7dea62b457faa9591
#
_cell.length_a   1.000
_cell.length_b   1.000
_cell.length_c   1.000
_cell.angle_alpha   90.00
_cell.angle_beta   90.00
_cell.angle_gamma   90.00
#
_symmetry.space_group_name_H-M   'P 1'
#
loop_
_entity.id
_entity.type
_entity.pdbx_description
1 polymer ?
#
loop_
_entity_poly.entity_id
_entity_poly.type
_entity_poly.pdbx_seq_one_letter_code
_entity_poly.pdbx_strand_id
1 'polypeptide(L)'
;MCQKAHGTGYVTWVGVANDKFRLTEGENELAWFDSSEAAQRGFCRRCGSSLFFRSTRWPGETHITLANFDGPIDRQPQANVFYDSHVEWMPVDKDLPIMDV
;
A
#
# COMPACT_ATOMS: atom_id res chain seq x y z
N MET A 1 -9.94 4.63 -3.59
CA MET A 1 -8.86 5.55 -3.13
C MET A 1 -7.53 5.24 -3.78
N CYS A 2 -7.04 4.01 -3.63
CA CYS A 2 -5.74 3.66 -4.19
C CYS A 2 -5.67 3.79 -5.70
N GLN A 3 -6.76 3.51 -6.39
CA GLN A 3 -6.83 3.64 -7.84
C GLN A 3 -6.41 5.03 -8.30
N LYS A 4 -6.96 6.06 -7.70
CA LYS A 4 -6.65 7.45 -8.06
C LYS A 4 -5.28 7.88 -7.55
N ALA A 5 -4.92 7.48 -6.35
CA ALA A 5 -3.63 7.86 -5.76
C ALA A 5 -2.44 7.26 -6.50
N HIS A 6 -2.61 6.08 -7.09
CA HIS A 6 -1.54 5.37 -7.79
C HIS A 6 -1.74 5.29 -9.31
N GLY A 7 -2.88 5.78 -9.81
CA GLY A 7 -3.16 5.76 -11.25
C GLY A 7 -3.27 4.35 -11.82
N THR A 8 -3.86 3.42 -11.09
CA THR A 8 -3.96 2.02 -11.48
C THR A 8 -5.28 1.42 -11.02
N GLY A 9 -5.62 0.23 -11.50
CA GLY A 9 -6.83 -0.48 -11.11
C GLY A 9 -6.79 -1.00 -9.68
N TYR A 10 -5.64 -1.45 -9.22
CA TYR A 10 -5.41 -1.83 -7.82
C TYR A 10 -3.93 -1.74 -7.48
N VAL A 11 -3.65 -1.78 -6.19
CA VAL A 11 -2.27 -1.74 -5.67
C VAL A 11 -2.08 -2.97 -4.79
N THR A 12 -0.94 -3.63 -4.94
CA THR A 12 -0.56 -4.73 -4.06
C THR A 12 0.30 -4.20 -2.93
N TRP A 13 -0.14 -4.44 -1.71
CA TRP A 13 0.50 -3.95 -0.50
C TRP A 13 1.04 -5.08 0.34
N VAL A 14 2.15 -4.83 1.02
CA VAL A 14 2.69 -5.72 2.05
C VAL A 14 2.59 -5.00 3.38
N GLY A 15 1.81 -5.56 4.32
CA GLY A 15 1.68 -5.00 5.66
C GLY A 15 2.76 -5.52 6.57
N VAL A 16 3.47 -4.63 7.25
CA VAL A 16 4.47 -5.00 8.26
C VAL A 16 4.21 -4.24 9.55
N ALA A 17 4.50 -4.87 10.68
CA ALA A 17 4.43 -4.20 11.97
C ALA A 17 5.48 -3.09 12.03
N ASN A 18 5.14 -1.96 12.64
CA ASN A 18 6.05 -0.80 12.70
C ASN A 18 7.37 -1.12 13.41
N ASP A 19 7.37 -2.03 14.37
CA ASP A 19 8.58 -2.44 15.08
C ASP A 19 9.52 -3.29 14.21
N LYS A 20 9.04 -3.74 13.06
CA LYS A 20 9.82 -4.52 12.08
C LYS A 20 10.15 -3.70 10.83
N PHE A 21 9.80 -2.44 10.83
CA PHE A 21 10.04 -1.53 9.72
C PHE A 21 11.06 -0.47 10.15
N ARG A 22 12.07 -0.24 9.31
CA ARG A 22 13.06 0.80 9.58
C ARG A 22 13.48 1.47 8.27
N LEU A 23 13.39 2.80 8.27
CA LEU A 23 13.90 3.59 7.16
C LEU A 23 15.40 3.83 7.41
N THR A 24 16.24 3.25 6.56
CA THR A 24 17.69 3.28 6.76
C THR A 24 18.36 4.51 6.16
N GLU A 25 17.77 5.06 5.10
CA GLU A 25 18.25 6.30 4.47
C GLU A 25 17.13 6.93 3.67
N GLY A 26 17.32 8.17 3.22
CA GLY A 26 16.34 8.86 2.41
C GLY A 26 15.21 9.50 3.21
N GLU A 27 15.36 9.65 4.50
CA GLU A 27 14.33 10.25 5.36
C GLU A 27 13.92 11.64 4.89
N ASN A 28 14.87 12.45 4.42
CA ASN A 28 14.61 13.80 3.93
C ASN A 28 13.86 13.82 2.59
N GLU A 29 13.83 12.69 1.89
CA GLU A 29 13.13 12.56 0.61
C GLU A 29 11.72 12.00 0.78
N LEU A 30 11.38 11.52 1.97
CA LEU A 30 10.05 10.97 2.25
C LEU A 30 9.10 12.07 2.69
N ALA A 31 7.96 12.16 2.04
CA ALA A 31 6.87 13.07 2.41
C ALA A 31 5.62 12.26 2.72
N TRP A 32 4.81 12.76 3.64
CA TRP A 32 3.55 12.14 4.04
C TRP A 32 2.41 13.09 3.70
N PHE A 33 1.37 12.53 3.10
CA PHE A 33 0.15 13.24 2.75
C PHE A 33 -1.02 12.65 3.52
N ASP A 34 -1.78 13.49 4.21
CA ASP A 34 -3.01 13.06 4.90
C ASP A 34 -4.10 12.87 3.86
N SER A 35 -4.30 11.62 3.44
CA SER A 35 -5.30 11.31 2.41
C SER A 35 -6.72 11.30 2.96
N SER A 36 -6.86 11.13 4.28
CA SER A 36 -8.11 11.23 5.01
C SER A 36 -7.79 11.46 6.49
N GLU A 37 -8.81 11.61 7.34
CA GLU A 37 -8.59 11.72 8.79
C GLU A 37 -7.91 10.49 9.36
N ALA A 38 -8.16 9.33 8.76
CA ALA A 38 -7.69 8.05 9.29
C ALA A 38 -6.42 7.56 8.62
N ALA A 39 -5.97 8.18 7.53
CA ALA A 39 -4.94 7.59 6.69
C ALA A 39 -3.92 8.59 6.17
N GLN A 40 -2.69 8.11 6.01
CA GLN A 40 -1.59 8.86 5.44
C GLN A 40 -0.92 8.05 4.34
N ARG A 41 -0.41 8.74 3.33
CA ARG A 41 0.35 8.15 2.23
C ARG A 41 1.76 8.71 2.21
N GLY A 42 2.74 7.81 2.18
CA GLY A 42 4.15 8.17 2.10
C GLY A 42 4.66 8.05 0.67
N PHE A 43 5.35 9.06 0.20
CA PHE A 43 5.87 9.08 -1.17
C PHE A 43 7.24 9.77 -1.20
N CYS A 44 8.00 9.50 -2.26
CA CYS A 44 9.27 10.17 -2.49
C CYS A 44 9.00 11.57 -3.05
N ARG A 45 9.42 12.62 -2.34
CA ARG A 45 9.22 14.00 -2.80
C ARG A 45 10.09 14.35 -3.99
N ARG A 46 11.08 13.53 -4.28
CA ARG A 46 12.01 13.75 -5.37
C ARG A 46 11.49 13.25 -6.70
N CYS A 47 10.91 12.05 -6.73
CA CYS A 47 10.42 11.42 -7.96
C CYS A 47 8.93 11.11 -7.95
N GLY A 48 8.26 11.29 -6.81
CA GLY A 48 6.83 11.07 -6.69
C GLY A 48 6.41 9.61 -6.48
N SER A 49 7.34 8.67 -6.36
CA SER A 49 7.00 7.27 -6.16
C SER A 49 6.16 7.07 -4.90
N SER A 50 5.02 6.41 -5.03
CA SER A 50 4.16 6.05 -3.90
C SER A 50 4.75 4.81 -3.21
N LEU A 51 5.03 4.92 -1.92
CA LEU A 51 5.79 3.91 -1.19
C LEU A 51 5.01 3.28 -0.05
N PHE A 52 4.38 4.09 0.79
CA PHE A 52 3.84 3.63 2.07
C PHE A 52 2.41 4.09 2.29
N PHE A 53 1.71 3.34 3.13
CA PHE A 53 0.37 3.68 3.57
C PHE A 53 0.22 3.29 5.03
N ARG A 54 -0.34 4.19 5.83
CA ARG A 54 -0.68 3.96 7.23
C ARG A 54 -2.12 4.38 7.46
N SER A 55 -2.84 3.60 8.24
CA SER A 55 -4.24 3.87 8.55
C SER A 55 -4.57 3.40 9.96
N THR A 56 -5.51 4.08 10.59
CA THR A 56 -6.05 3.64 11.88
C THR A 56 -6.83 2.33 11.77
N ARG A 57 -7.20 1.91 10.55
CA ARG A 57 -7.80 0.61 10.30
C ARG A 57 -6.87 -0.55 10.61
N TRP A 58 -5.58 -0.33 10.42
CA TRP A 58 -4.52 -1.31 10.68
C TRP A 58 -3.50 -0.66 11.61
N PRO A 59 -3.87 -0.48 12.90
CA PRO A 59 -2.99 0.22 13.82
C PRO A 59 -1.68 -0.53 14.04
N GLY A 60 -0.59 0.22 14.15
CA GLY A 60 0.72 -0.36 14.38
C GLY A 60 1.38 -0.96 13.15
N GLU A 61 0.82 -0.76 11.96
CA GLU A 61 1.35 -1.31 10.72
C GLU A 61 1.73 -0.21 9.72
N THR A 62 2.73 -0.52 8.90
CA THR A 62 3.05 0.25 7.70
C THR A 62 2.87 -0.68 6.51
N HIS A 63 2.10 -0.23 5.53
CA HIS A 63 1.88 -0.97 4.30
C HIS A 63 2.83 -0.43 3.23
N ILE A 64 3.51 -1.34 2.54
CA ILE A 64 4.55 -1.01 1.55
C ILE A 64 4.08 -1.53 0.21
N THR A 65 4.20 -0.71 -0.84
CA THR A 65 3.88 -1.15 -2.19
C THR A 65 4.81 -2.28 -2.59
N LEU A 66 4.25 -3.41 -3.01
CA LEU A 66 5.04 -4.59 -3.40
C LEU A 66 6.00 -4.26 -4.55
N ALA A 67 5.57 -3.41 -5.48
CA ALA A 67 6.38 -3.05 -6.64
C ALA A 67 7.69 -2.35 -6.29
N ASN A 68 7.81 -1.80 -5.07
CA ASN A 68 9.02 -1.10 -4.66
C ASN A 68 10.03 -1.96 -3.89
N PHE A 69 9.78 -3.25 -3.79
CA PHE A 69 10.77 -4.16 -3.22
C PHE A 69 11.83 -4.48 -4.29
N ASP A 70 13.09 -4.54 -3.88
CA ASP A 70 14.22 -4.78 -4.79
C ASP A 70 14.42 -6.23 -5.17
N GLY A 71 13.64 -7.13 -4.62
CA GLY A 71 13.76 -8.54 -4.93
C GLY A 71 12.50 -9.29 -4.52
N PRO A 72 12.47 -10.60 -4.73
CA PRO A 72 11.31 -11.40 -4.37
C PRO A 72 11.12 -11.41 -2.86
N ILE A 73 9.86 -11.47 -2.44
CA ILE A 73 9.50 -11.67 -1.04
C ILE A 73 8.99 -13.10 -0.86
N ASP A 74 8.91 -13.53 0.39
CA ASP A 74 8.52 -14.90 0.74
C ASP A 74 7.00 -15.11 0.78
N ARG A 75 6.22 -14.20 0.21
CA ARG A 75 4.75 -14.24 0.29
C ARG A 75 4.12 -13.98 -1.05
N GLN A 76 2.91 -14.51 -1.19
CA GLN A 76 2.02 -14.23 -2.30
C GLN A 76 0.85 -13.39 -1.81
N PRO A 77 0.14 -12.66 -2.71
CA PRO A 77 -1.08 -11.97 -2.31
C PRO A 77 -2.05 -12.93 -1.62
N GLN A 78 -2.66 -12.47 -0.52
CA GLN A 78 -3.46 -13.31 0.36
C GLN A 78 -4.94 -12.97 0.34
N ALA A 79 -5.31 -11.77 -0.09
CA ALA A 79 -6.71 -11.33 -0.08
C ALA A 79 -6.94 -10.13 -0.99
N ASN A 80 -8.17 -9.97 -1.43
CA ASN A 80 -8.66 -8.76 -2.06
C ASN A 80 -9.34 -7.89 -1.01
N VAL A 81 -8.97 -6.62 -0.95
CA VAL A 81 -9.52 -5.64 0.00
C VAL A 81 -10.25 -4.57 -0.80
N PHE A 82 -11.39 -4.10 -0.29
CA PHE A 82 -12.24 -3.14 -0.98
C PHE A 82 -12.70 -3.63 -2.35
N TYR A 83 -13.04 -4.90 -2.42
CA TYR A 83 -13.43 -5.56 -3.65
C TYR A 83 -14.68 -4.94 -4.29
N ASP A 84 -15.58 -4.40 -3.48
CA ASP A 84 -16.82 -3.77 -3.95
C ASP A 84 -16.56 -2.65 -4.95
N SER A 85 -15.45 -1.95 -4.82
CA SER A 85 -15.09 -0.81 -5.67
C SER A 85 -14.05 -1.15 -6.72
N HIS A 86 -13.76 -2.44 -6.96
CA HIS A 86 -12.77 -2.83 -7.97
C HIS A 86 -13.25 -2.42 -9.37
N VAL A 87 -12.28 -2.14 -10.24
CA VAL A 87 -12.56 -1.77 -11.63
C VAL A 87 -12.77 -3.03 -12.47
N GLU A 88 -13.61 -2.93 -13.48
CA GLU A 88 -13.92 -4.08 -14.37
C GLU A 88 -12.83 -4.30 -15.42
N TRP A 89 -12.10 -3.25 -15.78
CA TRP A 89 -11.15 -3.31 -16.89
C TRP A 89 -9.80 -3.92 -16.52
N MET A 90 -9.58 -4.26 -15.24
CA MET A 90 -8.33 -4.87 -14.79
C MET A 90 -8.61 -6.20 -14.12
N PRO A 91 -8.04 -7.31 -14.62
CA PRO A 91 -8.24 -8.62 -14.00
C PRO A 91 -7.73 -8.67 -12.57
N VAL A 92 -8.47 -9.33 -11.71
CA VAL A 92 -8.08 -9.61 -10.32
C VAL A 92 -8.14 -11.12 -10.11
N ASP A 93 -7.38 -11.61 -9.14
CA ASP A 93 -7.42 -13.02 -8.77
C ASP A 93 -8.68 -13.27 -7.93
N LYS A 94 -9.67 -13.90 -8.54
CA LYS A 94 -10.95 -14.20 -7.90
C LYS A 94 -10.87 -15.33 -6.90
N ASP A 95 -9.79 -16.10 -6.91
CA ASP A 95 -9.58 -17.22 -6.00
C ASP A 95 -9.10 -16.75 -4.62
N LEU A 96 -8.65 -15.49 -4.52
CA LEU A 96 -8.26 -14.93 -3.23
C LEU A 96 -9.49 -14.56 -2.40
N PRO A 97 -9.44 -14.77 -1.07
CA PRO A 97 -10.52 -14.32 -0.19
C PRO A 97 -10.75 -12.82 -0.30
N ILE A 98 -11.99 -12.42 -0.12
CA ILE A 98 -12.35 -11.01 0.02
C ILE A 98 -12.29 -10.68 1.49
N MET A 99 -11.49 -9.66 1.83
CA MET A 99 -11.37 -9.19 3.21
C MET A 99 -12.27 -7.98 3.41
N ASP A 100 -13.23 -8.12 4.31
CA ASP A 100 -14.08 -7.01 4.75
C ASP A 100 -13.34 -6.17 5.80
N VAL A 101 -13.29 -4.87 5.56
CA VAL A 101 -12.63 -3.93 6.48
C VAL A 101 -13.51 -2.74 6.77
#